data_93c4261518a75410454ffce13b81dcb4
#
_entry.id   93c4261518a75410454ffce13b81dcb4
#
_cell.length_a   1.000
_cell.length_b   1.000
_cell.length_c   1.000
_cell.angle_alpha   90.00
_cell.angle_beta   90.00
_cell.angle_gamma   90.00
#
_symmetry.space_group_name_H-M   'P 1'
#
loop_
_entity.id
_entity.type
_entity.pdbx_description
1 polymer ?
#
loop_
_entity_poly.entity_id
_entity_poly.type
_entity_poly.pdbx_seq_one_letter_code
_entity_poly.pdbx_strand_id
1 'polypeptide(L)'
;EIVHCECPSCQALNEKHGGPQGSLYFFLNKIAKHFPKTRIVTLAYQHTFKAPLNLKIQPNIYPLICPIELNRGKSILADSTNKPFIKILEIWNKLTSNLYLWDYTVQFSNYLSPFPNISTFSVIYKCFKQNKIKGLFVQGYADVPGDFSELRQYLLAKLLWNTEIDIEATTDDFLRGFYGKAAT
;
A
#
# COMPACT_ATOMS: atom_id res chain seq x y z
N GLU A 1 -7.33 -10.13 17.65
CA GLU A 1 -7.35 -11.32 16.77
C GLU A 1 -8.16 -11.00 15.51
N ILE A 2 -7.65 -11.40 14.35
CA ILE A 2 -8.35 -11.23 13.10
C ILE A 2 -9.14 -12.51 12.85
N VAL A 3 -10.46 -12.40 12.96
CA VAL A 3 -11.38 -13.53 12.80
C VAL A 3 -11.84 -13.59 11.34
N HIS A 4 -11.67 -14.74 10.72
CA HIS A 4 -12.29 -15.07 9.44
C HIS A 4 -13.29 -16.21 9.65
N CYS A 5 -14.18 -16.42 8.67
CA CYS A 5 -15.19 -17.47 8.79
C CYS A 5 -14.55 -18.86 8.75
N GLU A 6 -14.79 -19.65 9.78
CA GLU A 6 -14.27 -21.02 9.94
C GLU A 6 -15.32 -22.12 9.67
N CYS A 7 -16.46 -21.77 9.08
CA CYS A 7 -17.43 -22.80 8.68
C CYS A 7 -16.82 -23.73 7.60
N PRO A 8 -17.30 -24.99 7.50
CA PRO A 8 -16.71 -25.99 6.58
C PRO A 8 -16.62 -25.50 5.12
N SER A 9 -17.63 -24.76 4.64
CA SER A 9 -17.62 -24.22 3.28
C SER A 9 -16.54 -23.15 3.07
N CYS A 10 -16.31 -22.26 4.04
CA CYS A 10 -15.24 -21.27 3.95
C CYS A 10 -13.86 -21.91 4.10
N GLN A 11 -13.70 -22.88 4.99
CA GLN A 11 -12.45 -23.63 5.14
C GLN A 11 -12.06 -24.34 3.84
N ALA A 12 -13.01 -25.06 3.20
CA ALA A 12 -12.76 -25.71 1.91
C ALA A 12 -12.34 -24.72 0.81
N LEU A 13 -12.95 -23.52 0.76
CA LEU A 13 -12.55 -22.46 -0.16
C LEU A 13 -11.15 -21.90 0.16
N ASN A 14 -10.84 -21.72 1.44
CA ASN A 14 -9.55 -21.23 1.88
C ASN A 14 -8.43 -22.22 1.56
N GLU A 15 -8.62 -23.50 1.82
CA GLU A 15 -7.68 -24.56 1.44
C GLU A 15 -7.45 -24.60 -0.07
N LYS A 16 -8.52 -24.56 -0.86
CA LYS A 16 -8.45 -24.58 -2.33
C LYS A 16 -7.72 -23.38 -2.91
N HIS A 17 -7.85 -22.20 -2.30
CA HIS A 17 -7.36 -20.93 -2.84
C HIS A 17 -6.22 -20.32 -2.03
N GLY A 18 -5.59 -21.10 -1.13
CA GLY A 18 -4.32 -20.77 -0.48
C GLY A 18 -4.43 -19.86 0.74
N GLY A 19 -5.61 -19.75 1.37
CA GLY A 19 -5.81 -19.03 2.61
C GLY A 19 -7.13 -18.25 2.68
N PRO A 20 -7.36 -17.45 3.74
CA PRO A 20 -8.62 -16.73 3.98
C PRO A 20 -9.09 -15.81 2.86
N GLN A 21 -8.17 -15.33 2.03
CA GLN A 21 -8.49 -14.58 0.80
C GLN A 21 -9.31 -15.43 -0.20
N GLY A 22 -9.27 -16.75 -0.13
CA GLY A 22 -10.03 -17.65 -1.00
C GLY A 22 -11.53 -17.46 -0.85
N SER A 23 -12.05 -17.60 0.36
CA SER A 23 -13.48 -17.40 0.64
C SER A 23 -13.91 -15.95 0.41
N LEU A 24 -13.06 -14.96 0.75
CA LEU A 24 -13.32 -13.54 0.51
C LEU A 24 -13.51 -13.26 -0.99
N TYR A 25 -12.55 -13.61 -1.84
CA TYR A 25 -12.64 -13.33 -3.28
C TYR A 25 -13.68 -14.19 -4.01
N PHE A 26 -13.96 -15.39 -3.51
CA PHE A 26 -15.09 -16.17 -4.00
C PHE A 26 -16.42 -15.46 -3.76
N PHE A 27 -16.62 -14.92 -2.56
CA PHE A 27 -17.81 -14.13 -2.22
C PHE A 27 -17.90 -12.83 -3.05
N LEU A 28 -16.81 -12.07 -3.11
CA LEU A 28 -16.74 -10.83 -3.88
C LEU A 28 -17.03 -11.05 -5.38
N ASN A 29 -16.54 -12.14 -5.94
CA ASN A 29 -16.83 -12.50 -7.33
C ASN A 29 -18.32 -12.69 -7.59
N LYS A 30 -19.06 -13.26 -6.62
CA LYS A 30 -20.53 -13.40 -6.73
C LYS A 30 -21.20 -12.03 -6.73
N ILE A 31 -20.84 -11.16 -5.79
CA ILE A 31 -21.38 -9.80 -5.74
C ILE A 31 -21.04 -9.02 -7.00
N ALA A 32 -19.79 -9.05 -7.43
CA ALA A 32 -19.30 -8.32 -8.58
C ALA A 32 -20.06 -8.66 -9.89
N LYS A 33 -20.48 -9.89 -10.05
CA LYS A 33 -21.31 -10.31 -11.18
C LYS A 33 -22.72 -9.69 -11.17
N HIS A 34 -23.30 -9.47 -10.00
CA HIS A 34 -24.60 -8.81 -9.88
C HIS A 34 -24.52 -7.29 -10.08
N PHE A 35 -23.34 -6.69 -9.84
CA PHE A 35 -23.11 -5.27 -9.97
C PHE A 35 -21.98 -4.94 -10.96
N PRO A 36 -22.10 -5.30 -12.25
CA PRO A 36 -20.98 -5.25 -13.20
C PRO A 36 -20.49 -3.84 -13.50
N LYS A 37 -21.30 -2.80 -13.25
CA LYS A 37 -20.94 -1.39 -13.46
C LYS A 37 -20.36 -0.75 -12.19
N THR A 38 -20.40 -1.42 -11.04
CA THR A 38 -19.92 -0.90 -9.76
C THR A 38 -18.50 -1.36 -9.52
N ARG A 39 -17.62 -0.43 -9.17
CA ARG A 39 -16.26 -0.76 -8.70
C ARG A 39 -16.35 -1.22 -7.25
N ILE A 40 -15.80 -2.40 -6.97
CA ILE A 40 -15.78 -2.99 -5.64
C ILE A 40 -14.34 -2.97 -5.15
N VAL A 41 -14.06 -2.13 -4.15
CA VAL A 41 -12.74 -2.07 -3.51
C VAL A 41 -12.75 -2.99 -2.29
N THR A 42 -11.69 -3.77 -2.12
CA THR A 42 -11.51 -4.65 -0.97
C THR A 42 -10.08 -4.60 -0.48
N LEU A 43 -9.91 -4.63 0.85
CA LEU A 43 -8.57 -4.67 1.44
C LEU A 43 -7.94 -6.05 1.22
N ALA A 44 -6.69 -6.04 0.76
CA ALA A 44 -5.79 -7.17 0.87
C ALA A 44 -4.81 -6.86 2.02
N TYR A 45 -5.17 -7.28 3.22
CA TYR A 45 -4.52 -6.88 4.46
C TYR A 45 -4.32 -8.06 5.40
N GLN A 46 -3.19 -8.14 6.06
CA GLN A 46 -2.86 -9.20 7.02
C GLN A 46 -3.18 -10.61 6.48
N HIS A 47 -4.18 -11.30 7.04
CA HIS A 47 -4.55 -12.67 6.66
C HIS A 47 -5.07 -12.81 5.21
N THR A 48 -5.55 -11.72 4.60
CA THR A 48 -5.98 -11.69 3.19
C THR A 48 -4.98 -11.02 2.25
N PHE A 49 -3.77 -10.70 2.74
CA PHE A 49 -2.75 -9.93 2.00
C PHE A 49 -2.24 -10.63 0.73
N LYS A 50 -2.15 -11.95 0.76
CA LYS A 50 -1.72 -12.75 -0.40
C LYS A 50 -2.81 -12.81 -1.46
N ALA A 51 -2.41 -12.89 -2.71
CA ALA A 51 -3.36 -13.14 -3.80
C ALA A 51 -3.96 -14.55 -3.70
N PRO A 52 -5.27 -14.73 -4.02
CA PRO A 52 -5.87 -16.05 -4.04
C PRO A 52 -5.29 -16.90 -5.18
N LEU A 53 -5.04 -18.18 -4.89
CA LEU A 53 -4.55 -19.13 -5.87
C LEU A 53 -5.73 -19.72 -6.67
N ASN A 54 -5.49 -20.00 -7.98
CA ASN A 54 -6.46 -20.70 -8.82
C ASN A 54 -7.88 -20.08 -8.83
N LEU A 55 -7.96 -18.76 -8.65
CA LEU A 55 -9.22 -18.03 -8.63
C LEU A 55 -9.12 -16.78 -9.51
N LYS A 56 -9.93 -16.72 -10.56
CA LYS A 56 -10.03 -15.54 -11.41
C LYS A 56 -10.85 -14.45 -10.68
N ILE A 57 -10.34 -13.25 -10.64
CA ILE A 57 -11.01 -12.07 -10.06
C ILE A 57 -11.85 -11.37 -11.12
N GLN A 58 -13.08 -10.95 -10.78
CA GLN A 58 -13.93 -10.18 -11.69
C GLN A 58 -13.29 -8.81 -11.99
N PRO A 59 -13.44 -8.29 -13.22
CA PRO A 59 -12.74 -7.08 -13.67
C PRO A 59 -13.16 -5.80 -12.93
N ASN A 60 -14.27 -5.81 -12.23
CA ASN A 60 -14.75 -4.69 -11.41
C ASN A 60 -14.37 -4.79 -9.93
N ILE A 61 -13.51 -5.76 -9.54
CA ILE A 61 -12.92 -5.85 -8.22
C ILE A 61 -11.55 -5.17 -8.24
N TYR A 62 -11.33 -4.31 -7.26
CA TYR A 62 -10.13 -3.51 -7.09
C TYR A 62 -9.47 -3.83 -5.73
N PRO A 63 -8.50 -4.77 -5.71
CA PRO A 63 -7.74 -5.03 -4.48
C PRO A 63 -6.95 -3.79 -4.06
N LEU A 64 -7.11 -3.40 -2.78
CA LEU A 64 -6.33 -2.38 -2.12
C LEU A 64 -5.32 -3.09 -1.21
N ILE A 65 -4.08 -3.18 -1.68
CA ILE A 65 -3.00 -3.91 -1.00
C ILE A 65 -2.44 -3.05 0.12
N CYS A 66 -2.37 -3.60 1.33
CA CYS A 66 -1.97 -2.89 2.54
C CYS A 66 -0.69 -3.49 3.14
N PRO A 67 0.53 -3.11 2.67
CA PRO A 67 1.79 -3.69 3.11
C PRO A 67 2.27 -3.10 4.44
N ILE A 68 1.58 -3.36 5.54
CA ILE A 68 1.94 -2.80 6.84
C ILE A 68 3.33 -3.27 7.31
N GLU A 69 3.72 -4.48 6.95
CA GLU A 69 5.00 -5.09 7.33
C GLU A 69 6.20 -4.60 6.50
N LEU A 70 5.98 -3.69 5.54
CA LEU A 70 7.06 -3.17 4.71
C LEU A 70 8.08 -2.39 5.55
N ASN A 71 9.37 -2.71 5.41
CA ASN A 71 10.44 -1.94 6.02
C ASN A 71 10.68 -0.63 5.25
N ARG A 72 10.15 0.45 5.77
CA ARG A 72 10.18 1.79 5.13
C ARG A 72 11.45 2.59 5.42
N GLY A 73 12.23 2.18 6.40
CA GLY A 73 13.52 2.78 6.69
C GLY A 73 14.65 2.35 5.74
N LYS A 74 14.36 1.43 4.82
CA LYS A 74 15.34 0.88 3.88
C LYS A 74 14.80 0.82 2.46
N SER A 75 15.70 0.77 1.48
CA SER A 75 15.31 0.66 0.07
C SER A 75 14.39 -0.54 -0.18
N ILE A 76 13.23 -0.27 -0.78
CA ILE A 76 12.25 -1.31 -1.12
C ILE A 76 12.81 -2.35 -2.10
N LEU A 77 13.78 -1.97 -2.93
CA LEU A 77 14.36 -2.84 -3.96
C LEU A 77 15.61 -3.57 -3.48
N ALA A 78 16.43 -2.94 -2.63
CA ALA A 78 17.73 -3.47 -2.24
C ALA A 78 17.67 -4.30 -0.95
N ASP A 79 16.78 -3.97 -0.02
CA ASP A 79 16.72 -4.65 1.27
C ASP A 79 16.01 -6.01 1.18
N SER A 80 16.65 -7.02 1.75
CA SER A 80 16.15 -8.41 1.71
C SER A 80 14.82 -8.58 2.45
N THR A 81 14.53 -7.76 3.46
CA THR A 81 13.27 -7.82 4.23
C THR A 81 12.05 -7.40 3.39
N ASN A 82 12.26 -6.62 2.33
CA ASN A 82 11.22 -6.17 1.43
C ASN A 82 10.96 -7.09 0.22
N LYS A 83 11.86 -8.05 -0.04
CA LYS A 83 11.72 -9.00 -1.17
C LYS A 83 10.40 -9.79 -1.18
N PRO A 84 9.87 -10.26 -0.02
CA PRO A 84 8.59 -10.96 -0.01
C PRO A 84 7.44 -10.10 -0.54
N PHE A 85 7.42 -8.80 -0.22
CA PHE A 85 6.41 -7.88 -0.71
C PHE A 85 6.47 -7.71 -2.24
N ILE A 86 7.66 -7.56 -2.80
CA ILE A 86 7.82 -7.46 -4.27
C ILE A 86 7.25 -8.70 -4.97
N LYS A 87 7.54 -9.90 -4.46
CA LYS A 87 6.96 -11.15 -4.99
C LYS A 87 5.42 -11.17 -4.90
N ILE A 88 4.86 -10.66 -3.82
CA ILE A 88 3.41 -10.55 -3.65
C ILE A 88 2.81 -9.59 -4.70
N LEU A 89 3.44 -8.43 -4.94
CA LEU A 89 3.01 -7.51 -6.00
C LEU A 89 3.05 -8.15 -7.40
N GLU A 90 4.09 -8.91 -7.70
CA GLU A 90 4.21 -9.64 -8.97
C GLU A 90 3.06 -10.64 -9.17
N ILE A 91 2.68 -11.37 -8.11
CA ILE A 91 1.57 -12.33 -8.16
C ILE A 91 0.24 -11.58 -8.37
N TRP A 92 0.00 -10.51 -7.64
CA TRP A 92 -1.18 -9.66 -7.80
C TRP A 92 -1.29 -9.07 -9.21
N ASN A 93 -0.18 -8.58 -9.78
CA ASN A 93 -0.13 -8.05 -11.14
C ASN A 93 -0.46 -9.07 -12.23
N LYS A 94 -0.18 -10.37 -11.99
CA LYS A 94 -0.60 -11.45 -12.88
C LYS A 94 -2.10 -11.74 -12.79
N LEU A 95 -2.71 -11.47 -11.64
CA LEU A 95 -4.11 -11.79 -11.37
C LEU A 95 -5.06 -10.68 -11.82
N THR A 96 -4.68 -9.42 -11.67
CA THR A 96 -5.50 -8.26 -12.04
C THR A 96 -4.67 -7.04 -12.38
N SER A 97 -5.17 -6.19 -13.27
CA SER A 97 -4.60 -4.88 -13.58
C SER A 97 -5.20 -3.75 -12.72
N ASN A 98 -6.10 -4.05 -11.79
CA ASN A 98 -6.83 -3.07 -11.00
C ASN A 98 -6.32 -2.96 -9.56
N LEU A 99 -5.00 -2.85 -9.40
CA LEU A 99 -4.37 -2.76 -8.09
C LEU A 99 -4.35 -1.32 -7.59
N TYR A 100 -4.76 -1.17 -6.34
CA TYR A 100 -4.55 0.00 -5.50
C TYR A 100 -3.64 -0.38 -4.33
N LEU A 101 -3.04 0.61 -3.68
CA LEU A 101 -2.17 0.37 -2.54
C LEU A 101 -2.47 1.37 -1.43
N TRP A 102 -2.52 0.85 -0.20
CA TRP A 102 -2.59 1.64 1.02
C TRP A 102 -1.21 1.65 1.66
N ASP A 103 -0.49 2.75 1.54
CA ASP A 103 0.82 2.90 2.14
C ASP A 103 0.74 3.52 3.55
N TYR A 104 1.76 3.25 4.35
CA TYR A 104 1.88 3.71 5.73
C TYR A 104 3.17 4.49 5.87
N THR A 105 3.11 5.80 6.09
CA THR A 105 4.30 6.66 6.06
C THR A 105 4.78 7.10 7.43
N VAL A 106 4.12 6.65 8.49
CA VAL A 106 4.36 7.07 9.86
C VAL A 106 4.50 5.89 10.81
N GLN A 107 5.08 6.14 11.96
CA GLN A 107 5.23 5.17 13.04
C GLN A 107 4.04 5.28 14.00
N PHE A 108 3.16 4.27 14.01
CA PHE A 108 1.90 4.32 14.75
C PHE A 108 2.03 4.11 16.26
N SER A 109 3.09 3.45 16.72
CA SER A 109 3.28 3.19 18.16
C SER A 109 3.68 4.46 18.92
N ASN A 110 4.34 5.40 18.25
CA ASN A 110 4.73 6.68 18.83
C ASN A 110 4.98 7.71 17.72
N TYR A 111 4.03 8.60 17.48
CA TYR A 111 4.09 9.61 16.42
C TYR A 111 5.21 10.65 16.61
N LEU A 112 5.64 10.88 17.84
CA LEU A 112 6.73 11.82 18.15
C LEU A 112 8.12 11.19 17.99
N SER A 113 8.22 9.86 17.89
CA SER A 113 9.51 9.22 17.62
C SER A 113 9.96 9.48 16.19
N PRO A 114 11.26 9.78 15.98
CA PRO A 114 11.82 9.92 14.65
C PRO A 114 11.54 8.66 13.79
N PHE A 115 11.03 8.89 12.59
CA PHE A 115 10.78 7.83 11.62
C PHE A 115 11.51 8.13 10.30
N PRO A 116 12.79 7.77 10.16
CA PRO A 116 13.69 8.25 9.11
C PRO A 116 13.42 7.53 7.77
N ASN A 117 12.27 7.75 7.16
CA ASN A 117 11.85 7.15 5.89
C ASN A 117 11.72 8.13 4.73
N ILE A 118 11.96 9.43 4.92
CA ILE A 118 11.82 10.44 3.86
C ILE A 118 12.75 10.12 2.67
N SER A 119 13.98 9.70 2.95
CA SER A 119 14.96 9.34 1.92
C SER A 119 14.53 8.14 1.05
N THR A 120 13.60 7.32 1.52
CA THR A 120 13.10 6.15 0.78
C THR A 120 11.86 6.43 -0.05
N PHE A 121 11.19 7.56 0.12
CA PHE A 121 9.94 7.88 -0.57
C PHE A 121 10.07 7.78 -2.10
N SER A 122 11.09 8.41 -2.67
CA SER A 122 11.28 8.41 -4.12
C SER A 122 11.37 6.99 -4.69
N VAL A 123 12.20 6.12 -4.10
CA VAL A 123 12.37 4.75 -4.59
C VAL A 123 11.12 3.89 -4.37
N ILE A 124 10.39 4.12 -3.28
CA ILE A 124 9.14 3.42 -2.98
C ILE A 124 8.06 3.77 -4.02
N TYR A 125 7.81 5.05 -4.27
CA TYR A 125 6.75 5.47 -5.21
C TYR A 125 7.10 5.17 -6.67
N LYS A 126 8.37 5.23 -7.07
CA LYS A 126 8.84 4.72 -8.36
C LYS A 126 8.58 3.22 -8.50
N CYS A 127 8.86 2.44 -7.47
CA CYS A 127 8.57 1.01 -7.45
C CYS A 127 7.06 0.73 -7.61
N PHE A 128 6.19 1.46 -6.92
CA PHE A 128 4.74 1.31 -7.05
C PHE A 128 4.25 1.64 -8.46
N LYS A 129 4.75 2.73 -9.07
CA LYS A 129 4.47 3.10 -10.45
C LYS A 129 4.91 2.02 -11.44
N GLN A 130 6.14 1.49 -11.29
CA GLN A 130 6.66 0.40 -12.12
C GLN A 130 5.84 -0.87 -12.01
N ASN A 131 5.28 -1.15 -10.83
CA ASN A 131 4.36 -2.26 -10.58
C ASN A 131 2.90 -1.95 -10.95
N LYS A 132 2.65 -0.90 -11.76
CA LYS A 132 1.34 -0.55 -12.34
C LYS A 132 0.24 -0.32 -11.30
N ILE A 133 0.58 0.11 -10.11
CA ILE A 133 -0.39 0.54 -9.10
C ILE A 133 -1.16 1.73 -9.65
N LYS A 134 -2.49 1.63 -9.70
CA LYS A 134 -3.39 2.62 -10.31
C LYS A 134 -3.74 3.80 -9.40
N GLY A 135 -3.66 3.58 -8.11
CA GLY A 135 -3.97 4.61 -7.13
C GLY A 135 -3.39 4.25 -5.76
N LEU A 136 -3.14 5.28 -4.98
CA LEU A 136 -2.54 5.19 -3.66
C LEU A 136 -3.42 5.91 -2.64
N PHE A 137 -3.62 5.26 -1.51
CA PHE A 137 -3.99 5.92 -0.26
C PHE A 137 -2.75 5.92 0.62
N VAL A 138 -2.32 7.10 1.04
CA VAL A 138 -1.11 7.26 1.85
C VAL A 138 -1.53 7.70 3.25
N GLN A 139 -1.41 6.79 4.21
CA GLN A 139 -1.74 7.08 5.59
C GLN A 139 -0.59 7.82 6.27
N GLY A 140 -0.90 9.04 6.71
CA GLY A 140 -0.04 9.88 7.53
C GLY A 140 -0.47 9.94 8.99
N TYR A 141 -0.12 11.03 9.65
CA TYR A 141 -0.59 11.34 11.00
C TYR A 141 -2.08 11.67 10.98
N ALA A 142 -2.81 11.26 12.03
CA ALA A 142 -4.24 11.46 12.12
C ALA A 142 -4.59 12.63 13.09
N ASP A 143 -4.57 12.34 14.38
CA ASP A 143 -5.10 13.27 15.39
C ASP A 143 -4.04 14.22 15.96
N VAL A 144 -2.78 13.85 15.84
CA VAL A 144 -1.64 14.63 16.36
C VAL A 144 -0.56 14.76 15.30
N PRO A 145 0.11 15.93 15.22
CA PRO A 145 1.28 16.06 14.36
C PRO A 145 2.40 15.14 14.86
N GLY A 146 3.20 14.67 13.92
CA GLY A 146 4.36 13.84 14.22
C GLY A 146 5.62 14.42 13.62
N ASP A 147 6.64 13.59 13.57
CA ASP A 147 7.96 13.89 13.04
C ASP A 147 7.88 14.49 11.62
N PHE A 148 8.24 15.79 11.49
CA PHE A 148 8.24 16.55 10.22
C PHE A 148 6.94 16.42 9.40
N SER A 149 5.78 16.52 10.04
CA SER A 149 4.47 16.25 9.41
C SER A 149 4.23 17.09 8.15
N GLU A 150 4.54 18.38 8.18
CA GLU A 150 4.34 19.31 7.06
C GLU A 150 5.27 18.99 5.89
N LEU A 151 6.55 18.75 6.17
CA LEU A 151 7.52 18.35 5.15
C LEU A 151 7.12 17.02 4.50
N ARG A 152 6.70 16.03 5.31
CA ARG A 152 6.23 14.74 4.80
C ARG A 152 5.04 14.90 3.85
N GLN A 153 4.04 15.66 4.26
CA GLN A 153 2.86 15.92 3.44
C GLN A 153 3.22 16.62 2.13
N TYR A 154 4.11 17.61 2.18
CA TYR A 154 4.57 18.33 1.00
C TYR A 154 5.29 17.38 0.02
N LEU A 155 6.27 16.62 0.49
CA LEU A 155 7.02 15.69 -0.34
C LEU A 155 6.14 14.57 -0.92
N LEU A 156 5.23 14.01 -0.12
CA LEU A 156 4.28 13.00 -0.57
C LEU A 156 3.35 13.54 -1.64
N ALA A 157 2.80 14.74 -1.46
CA ALA A 157 1.93 15.36 -2.48
C ALA A 157 2.67 15.57 -3.81
N LYS A 158 3.93 16.03 -3.76
CA LYS A 158 4.76 16.20 -4.96
C LYS A 158 5.09 14.86 -5.63
N LEU A 159 5.47 13.84 -4.86
CA LEU A 159 5.79 12.50 -5.37
C LEU A 159 4.57 11.77 -5.94
N LEU A 160 3.41 11.92 -5.33
CA LEU A 160 2.16 11.34 -5.84
C LEU A 160 1.75 11.97 -7.18
N TRP A 161 2.09 13.24 -7.40
CA TRP A 161 1.89 13.91 -8.67
C TRP A 161 2.93 13.53 -9.72
N ASN A 162 4.21 13.52 -9.32
CA ASN A 162 5.33 13.15 -10.19
C ASN A 162 6.41 12.40 -9.41
N THR A 163 6.58 11.11 -9.71
CA THR A 163 7.59 10.27 -9.05
C THR A 163 9.04 10.60 -9.44
N GLU A 164 9.25 11.43 -10.47
CA GLU A 164 10.58 11.74 -10.99
C GLU A 164 11.15 13.06 -10.44
N ILE A 165 10.51 13.66 -9.43
CA ILE A 165 11.05 14.85 -8.77
C ILE A 165 12.39 14.56 -8.11
N ASP A 166 13.25 15.56 -8.05
CA ASP A 166 14.40 15.58 -7.18
C ASP A 166 13.94 15.85 -5.75
N ILE A 167 14.04 14.83 -4.90
CA ILE A 167 13.52 14.91 -3.52
C ILE A 167 14.37 15.85 -2.66
N GLU A 168 15.69 15.95 -2.91
CA GLU A 168 16.58 16.82 -2.15
C GLU A 168 16.28 18.29 -2.50
N ALA A 169 16.25 18.63 -3.79
CA ALA A 169 15.88 19.97 -4.23
C ALA A 169 14.45 20.36 -3.78
N THR A 170 13.51 19.40 -3.76
CA THR A 170 12.13 19.64 -3.28
C THR A 170 12.10 19.85 -1.77
N THR A 171 12.95 19.15 -1.02
CA THR A 171 13.11 19.35 0.43
C THR A 171 13.66 20.73 0.73
N ASP A 172 14.71 21.16 0.01
CA ASP A 172 15.29 22.49 0.14
C ASP A 172 14.29 23.60 -0.16
N ASP A 173 13.48 23.42 -1.21
CA ASP A 173 12.40 24.36 -1.56
C ASP A 173 11.40 24.51 -0.40
N PHE A 174 10.97 23.39 0.18
CA PHE A 174 10.10 23.41 1.37
C PHE A 174 10.77 24.13 2.54
N LEU A 175 12.01 23.77 2.88
CA LEU A 175 12.71 24.33 4.03
C LEU A 175 12.84 25.85 3.90
N ARG A 176 13.24 26.36 2.73
CA ARG A 176 13.34 27.80 2.47
C ARG A 176 12.00 28.51 2.53
N GLY A 177 10.95 27.89 1.96
CA GLY A 177 9.60 28.48 1.97
C GLY A 177 8.95 28.48 3.35
N PHE A 178 9.15 27.42 4.12
CA PHE A 178 8.50 27.22 5.42
C PHE A 178 9.26 27.88 6.58
N TYR A 179 10.59 27.74 6.60
CA TYR A 179 11.43 28.26 7.69
C TYR A 179 12.16 29.57 7.34
N GLY A 180 12.13 30.01 6.08
CA GLY A 180 12.76 31.26 5.65
C GLY A 180 14.26 31.31 6.00
N LYS A 181 14.67 32.31 6.74
CA LYS A 181 16.08 32.51 7.16
C LYS A 181 16.60 31.39 8.08
N ALA A 182 15.76 30.60 8.70
CA ALA A 182 16.17 29.50 9.57
C ALA A 182 16.38 28.16 8.82
N ALA A 183 16.28 28.17 7.50
CA ALA A 183 16.48 26.99 6.66
C ALA A 183 17.96 26.67 6.37
N THR A 184 18.89 27.47 6.88
CA THR A 184 20.36 27.34 6.66
C THR A 184 21.04 26.66 7.83
#